data_19020d228f9a2000783bafcd417c5cb4
#
_entry.id   19020d228f9a2000783bafcd417c5cb4
#
_cell.length_a   1.000
_cell.length_b   1.000
_cell.length_c   1.000
_cell.angle_alpha   90.00
_cell.angle_beta   90.00
_cell.angle_gamma   90.00
#
_symmetry.space_group_name_H-M   'P 1'
#
loop_
_entity.id
_entity.type
_entity.pdbx_description
1 polymer ?
#
loop_
_entity_poly.entity_id
_entity_poly.type
_entity_poly.pdbx_seq_one_letter_code
_entity_poly.pdbx_strand_id
1 'polypeptide(L)'
;IVVSNESELAAAIAEQNMEEVATWGLVIEEDLTDVITLSVGQVQVAGIVASYHGTQCLTEDNNGETVYGGSTLWIVRGGYDQLLQLDLDEPVRRAVTQAMQYEKAAFDCFPDFIASRRNYDIAQGTNSRGERCSGVLEQSWRIGGASPAEVEALVAFAADPDLQRICASTHEIYGETTLPADASVLYEGDDPDVGFISKFTKVQPYER
;
A
#
# COMPACT_ATOMS: atom_id res chain seq x y z
N ILE A 1 -5.56 20.52 0.79
CA ILE A 1 -6.17 21.67 1.52
C ILE A 1 -7.33 21.09 2.32
N VAL A 2 -7.36 21.34 3.64
CA VAL A 2 -8.51 20.99 4.49
C VAL A 2 -9.43 22.21 4.56
N VAL A 3 -10.75 21.99 4.37
CA VAL A 3 -11.78 23.02 4.39
C VAL A 3 -12.93 22.60 5.30
N SER A 4 -13.49 23.55 6.04
CA SER A 4 -14.49 23.27 7.08
C SER A 4 -15.91 23.74 6.73
N ASN A 5 -16.08 24.49 5.63
CA ASN A 5 -17.35 25.04 5.21
C ASN A 5 -17.38 25.37 3.71
N GLU A 6 -18.59 25.65 3.19
CA GLU A 6 -18.79 25.97 1.77
C GLU A 6 -17.99 27.16 1.25
N SER A 7 -17.78 28.18 2.07
CA SER A 7 -17.03 29.39 1.68
C SER A 7 -15.56 29.08 1.49
N GLU A 8 -14.98 28.31 2.41
CA GLU A 8 -13.60 27.84 2.32
C GLU A 8 -13.41 26.89 1.13
N LEU A 9 -14.37 25.99 0.90
CA LEU A 9 -14.35 25.11 -0.26
C LEU A 9 -14.38 25.90 -1.57
N ALA A 10 -15.28 26.89 -1.67
CA ALA A 10 -15.37 27.73 -2.86
C ALA A 10 -14.08 28.52 -3.10
N ALA A 11 -13.44 29.04 -2.04
CA ALA A 11 -12.16 29.72 -2.13
C ALA A 11 -11.03 28.76 -2.58
N ALA A 12 -10.96 27.60 -1.98
CA ALA A 12 -9.97 26.57 -2.34
C ALA A 12 -10.10 26.09 -3.80
N ILE A 13 -11.33 25.95 -4.29
CA ILE A 13 -11.58 25.62 -5.71
C ILE A 13 -11.16 26.79 -6.63
N ALA A 14 -11.44 28.03 -6.23
CA ALA A 14 -11.11 29.20 -7.05
C ALA A 14 -9.58 29.41 -7.18
N GLU A 15 -8.77 28.91 -6.28
CA GLU A 15 -7.31 28.94 -6.32
C GLU A 15 -6.70 27.86 -7.22
N GLN A 16 -7.50 26.88 -7.68
CA GLN A 16 -7.01 25.82 -8.55
C GLN A 16 -6.83 26.28 -10.00
N ASN A 17 -5.94 25.62 -10.71
CA ASN A 17 -5.84 25.76 -12.16
C ASN A 17 -7.07 25.14 -12.85
N MET A 18 -8.01 25.98 -13.28
CA MET A 18 -9.27 25.52 -13.86
C MET A 18 -9.10 24.76 -15.19
N GLU A 19 -8.01 24.95 -15.92
CA GLU A 19 -7.71 24.17 -17.14
C GLU A 19 -7.31 22.74 -16.76
N GLU A 20 -6.53 22.57 -15.69
CA GLU A 20 -6.19 21.25 -15.13
C GLU A 20 -7.41 20.57 -14.54
N VAL A 21 -8.22 21.29 -13.75
CA VAL A 21 -9.48 20.76 -13.21
C VAL A 21 -10.44 20.32 -14.31
N ALA A 22 -10.54 21.07 -15.40
CA ALA A 22 -11.39 20.69 -16.55
C ALA A 22 -10.87 19.43 -17.27
N THR A 23 -9.54 19.21 -17.24
CA THR A 23 -8.91 18.05 -17.90
C THR A 23 -8.88 16.80 -17.02
N TRP A 24 -8.55 16.95 -15.76
CA TRP A 24 -8.25 15.84 -14.85
C TRP A 24 -9.28 15.64 -13.74
N GLY A 25 -10.16 16.63 -13.53
CA GLY A 25 -11.10 16.65 -12.42
C GLY A 25 -10.48 17.17 -11.12
N LEU A 26 -11.27 17.09 -10.06
CA LEU A 26 -10.86 17.42 -8.69
C LEU A 26 -11.41 16.36 -7.76
N VAL A 27 -10.57 15.85 -6.86
CA VAL A 27 -10.99 14.92 -5.82
C VAL A 27 -11.31 15.71 -4.56
N ILE A 28 -12.48 15.46 -3.98
CA ILE A 28 -12.91 16.00 -2.69
C ILE A 28 -13.26 14.82 -1.80
N GLU A 29 -12.62 14.74 -0.64
CA GLU A 29 -12.76 13.63 0.30
C GLU A 29 -13.15 14.16 1.68
N GLU A 30 -13.80 13.33 2.48
CA GLU A 30 -14.10 13.64 3.87
C GLU A 30 -12.78 13.60 4.67
N ASP A 31 -12.50 14.66 5.43
CA ASP A 31 -11.32 14.70 6.32
C ASP A 31 -11.55 13.77 7.51
N LEU A 32 -10.55 12.94 7.77
CA LEU A 32 -10.58 11.96 8.86
C LEU A 32 -9.45 12.24 9.85
N THR A 33 -9.74 12.07 11.14
CA THR A 33 -8.75 12.08 12.22
C THR A 33 -8.40 10.64 12.64
N ASP A 34 -7.28 10.47 13.33
CA ASP A 34 -6.78 9.17 13.81
C ASP A 34 -6.72 8.12 12.69
N VAL A 35 -6.25 8.54 11.53
CA VAL A 35 -6.20 7.71 10.33
C VAL A 35 -5.13 6.63 10.47
N ILE A 36 -5.55 5.38 10.22
CA ILE A 36 -4.63 4.29 9.90
C ILE A 36 -4.82 3.91 8.44
N THR A 37 -3.72 3.66 7.74
CA THR A 37 -3.74 3.16 6.37
C THR A 37 -3.25 1.72 6.35
N LEU A 38 -4.09 0.83 5.83
CA LEU A 38 -3.78 -0.59 5.64
C LEU A 38 -3.58 -0.84 4.14
N SER A 39 -2.47 -1.49 3.80
CA SER A 39 -2.21 -1.94 2.43
C SER A 39 -2.78 -3.34 2.26
N VAL A 40 -3.60 -3.55 1.26
CA VAL A 40 -4.18 -4.87 0.93
C VAL A 40 -3.93 -5.13 -0.55
N GLY A 41 -3.48 -6.33 -0.89
CA GLY A 41 -3.22 -6.60 -2.29
C GLY A 41 -3.13 -8.07 -2.66
N GLN A 42 -3.01 -8.28 -3.95
CA GLN A 42 -2.80 -9.58 -4.55
C GLN A 42 -1.86 -9.46 -5.75
N VAL A 43 -0.94 -10.38 -5.85
CA VAL A 43 -0.05 -10.51 -6.98
C VAL A 43 -0.15 -11.94 -7.55
N GLN A 44 -0.13 -12.03 -8.89
CA GLN A 44 -0.23 -13.31 -9.59
C GLN A 44 0.78 -13.35 -10.73
N VAL A 45 1.73 -14.28 -10.66
CA VAL A 45 2.76 -14.50 -11.67
C VAL A 45 3.01 -16.00 -11.82
N ALA A 46 3.10 -16.48 -13.05
CA ALA A 46 3.42 -17.87 -13.40
C ALA A 46 2.57 -18.94 -12.67
N GLY A 47 1.28 -18.63 -12.44
CA GLY A 47 0.36 -19.52 -11.74
C GLY A 47 0.44 -19.48 -10.20
N ILE A 48 1.39 -18.75 -9.64
CA ILE A 48 1.47 -18.49 -8.19
C ILE A 48 0.63 -17.26 -7.89
N VAL A 49 -0.27 -17.38 -6.92
CA VAL A 49 -1.06 -16.27 -6.38
C VAL A 49 -0.61 -16.03 -4.95
N ALA A 50 -0.39 -14.78 -4.60
CA ALA A 50 -0.09 -14.34 -3.25
C ALA A 50 -0.98 -13.16 -2.88
N SER A 51 -1.65 -13.23 -1.75
CA SER A 51 -2.48 -12.16 -1.21
C SER A 51 -1.96 -11.72 0.14
N TYR A 52 -2.11 -10.45 0.44
CA TYR A 52 -1.55 -9.88 1.65
C TYR A 52 -2.40 -8.77 2.25
N HIS A 53 -2.18 -8.54 3.53
CA HIS A 53 -2.39 -7.26 4.18
C HIS A 53 -1.06 -6.73 4.71
N GLY A 54 -0.98 -5.44 4.95
CA GLY A 54 0.24 -4.84 5.44
C GLY A 54 0.07 -3.41 5.92
N THR A 55 1.18 -2.86 6.38
CA THR A 55 1.29 -1.47 6.82
C THR A 55 2.45 -0.79 6.11
N GLN A 56 2.33 0.52 5.95
CA GLN A 56 3.41 1.37 5.46
C GLN A 56 4.19 1.91 6.65
N CYS A 57 5.49 2.06 6.47
CA CYS A 57 6.39 2.74 7.39
C CYS A 57 6.83 4.06 6.79
N LEU A 58 6.88 5.10 7.60
CA LEU A 58 7.44 6.39 7.23
C LEU A 58 8.87 6.51 7.76
N THR A 59 9.71 7.28 7.09
CA THR A 59 11.07 7.64 7.49
C THR A 59 11.31 9.12 7.22
N GLU A 60 12.45 9.65 7.65
CA GLU A 60 12.91 10.97 7.26
C GLU A 60 13.89 10.85 6.09
N ASP A 61 13.74 11.71 5.09
CA ASP A 61 14.68 11.83 3.98
C ASP A 61 15.93 12.64 4.38
N ASN A 62 16.86 12.82 3.43
CA ASN A 62 18.10 13.59 3.66
C ASN A 62 17.86 15.08 3.95
N ASN A 63 16.65 15.59 3.76
CA ASN A 63 16.25 16.97 4.08
C ASN A 63 15.48 17.05 5.42
N GLY A 64 15.20 15.92 6.07
CA GLY A 64 14.41 15.83 7.29
C GLY A 64 12.91 15.85 7.05
N GLU A 65 12.47 15.60 5.81
CA GLU A 65 11.06 15.50 5.46
C GLU A 65 10.54 14.07 5.67
N THR A 66 9.30 13.95 6.16
CA THR A 66 8.66 12.65 6.33
C THR A 66 8.24 12.09 4.98
N VAL A 67 8.80 10.94 4.63
CA VAL A 67 8.57 10.25 3.36
C VAL A 67 8.27 8.77 3.57
N TYR A 68 7.89 8.07 2.50
CA TYR A 68 7.74 6.61 2.52
C TYR A 68 9.07 5.93 2.86
N GLY A 69 9.06 5.06 3.85
CA GLY A 69 10.23 4.32 4.34
C GLY A 69 10.15 2.82 4.10
N GLY A 70 9.03 2.34 3.54
CA GLY A 70 8.84 0.92 3.26
C GLY A 70 7.47 0.39 3.63
N SER A 71 7.31 -0.92 3.44
CA SER A 71 6.07 -1.65 3.78
C SER A 71 6.39 -2.98 4.42
N THR A 72 5.60 -3.40 5.38
CA THR A 72 5.62 -4.76 5.93
C THR A 72 4.34 -5.46 5.52
N LEU A 73 4.48 -6.62 4.86
CA LEU A 73 3.40 -7.39 4.29
C LEU A 73 3.32 -8.76 4.96
N TRP A 74 2.14 -9.13 5.44
CA TRP A 74 1.80 -10.48 5.88
C TRP A 74 1.08 -11.18 4.73
N ILE A 75 1.76 -12.16 4.15
CA ILE A 75 1.43 -12.71 2.83
C ILE A 75 1.04 -14.18 2.95
N VAL A 76 -0.03 -14.56 2.29
CA VAL A 76 -0.46 -15.96 2.15
C VAL A 76 -0.38 -16.40 0.70
N ARG A 77 -0.09 -17.68 0.49
CA ARG A 77 -0.26 -18.31 -0.82
C ARG A 77 -1.75 -18.44 -1.12
N GLY A 78 -2.18 -17.98 -2.27
CA GLY A 78 -3.57 -18.03 -2.72
C GLY A 78 -4.26 -16.67 -2.71
N GLY A 79 -5.57 -16.68 -2.90
CA GLY A 79 -6.40 -15.47 -3.01
C GLY A 79 -6.80 -14.88 -1.67
N TYR A 80 -7.63 -13.85 -1.72
CA TYR A 80 -8.15 -13.19 -0.50
C TYR A 80 -8.96 -14.14 0.40
N ASP A 81 -9.56 -15.19 -0.16
CA ASP A 81 -10.28 -16.19 0.66
C ASP A 81 -9.34 -16.89 1.65
N GLN A 82 -8.09 -17.20 1.23
CA GLN A 82 -7.07 -17.77 2.10
C GLN A 82 -6.61 -16.74 3.15
N LEU A 83 -6.50 -15.48 2.77
CA LEU A 83 -6.17 -14.40 3.70
C LEU A 83 -7.26 -14.23 4.77
N LEU A 84 -8.53 -14.29 4.39
CA LEU A 84 -9.68 -14.17 5.29
C LEU A 84 -9.88 -15.38 6.23
N GLN A 85 -9.23 -16.52 5.94
CA GLN A 85 -9.22 -17.69 6.86
C GLN A 85 -8.27 -17.49 8.06
N LEU A 86 -7.41 -16.48 8.01
CA LEU A 86 -6.56 -16.14 9.14
C LEU A 86 -7.37 -15.52 10.28
N ASP A 87 -6.80 -15.57 11.48
CA ASP A 87 -7.33 -14.84 12.64
C ASP A 87 -6.92 -13.36 12.51
N LEU A 88 -7.66 -12.62 11.71
CA LEU A 88 -7.44 -11.21 11.43
C LEU A 88 -8.23 -10.35 12.42
N ASP A 89 -7.61 -9.27 12.89
CA ASP A 89 -8.31 -8.23 13.62
C ASP A 89 -9.41 -7.61 12.77
N GLU A 90 -10.45 -7.11 13.40
CA GLU A 90 -11.63 -6.59 12.69
C GLU A 90 -11.29 -5.46 11.69
N PRO A 91 -10.41 -4.48 12.01
CA PRO A 91 -9.99 -3.47 11.04
C PRO A 91 -9.31 -4.06 9.80
N VAL A 92 -8.43 -5.04 9.97
CA VAL A 92 -7.74 -5.72 8.86
C VAL A 92 -8.73 -6.53 8.03
N ARG A 93 -9.61 -7.29 8.67
CA ARG A 93 -10.66 -8.09 7.99
C ARG A 93 -11.57 -7.20 7.15
N ARG A 94 -11.96 -6.03 7.69
CA ARG A 94 -12.76 -5.02 6.98
C ARG A 94 -12.00 -4.49 5.77
N ALA A 95 -10.73 -4.14 5.93
CA ALA A 95 -9.89 -3.64 4.83
C ALA A 95 -9.79 -4.67 3.69
N VAL A 96 -9.52 -5.94 4.00
CA VAL A 96 -9.47 -7.02 3.00
C VAL A 96 -10.82 -7.17 2.28
N THR A 97 -11.93 -7.11 3.01
CA THR A 97 -13.27 -7.21 2.43
C THR A 97 -13.57 -6.05 1.50
N GLN A 98 -13.17 -4.82 1.87
CA GLN A 98 -13.37 -3.63 1.03
C GLN A 98 -12.51 -3.67 -0.24
N ALA A 99 -11.26 -4.10 -0.15
CA ALA A 99 -10.40 -4.31 -1.31
C ALA A 99 -11.01 -5.32 -2.29
N MET A 100 -11.52 -6.46 -1.78
CA MET A 100 -12.21 -7.46 -2.60
C MET A 100 -13.46 -6.91 -3.29
N GLN A 101 -14.27 -6.12 -2.59
CA GLN A 101 -15.47 -5.52 -3.15
C GLN A 101 -15.13 -4.52 -4.25
N TYR A 102 -14.12 -3.68 -4.01
CA TYR A 102 -13.62 -2.72 -5.00
C TYR A 102 -13.09 -3.44 -6.25
N GLU A 103 -12.24 -4.45 -6.05
CA GLU A 103 -11.67 -5.26 -7.13
C GLU A 103 -12.78 -5.92 -7.97
N LYS A 104 -13.73 -6.56 -7.29
CA LYS A 104 -14.86 -7.17 -7.98
C LYS A 104 -15.65 -6.16 -8.82
N ALA A 105 -15.95 -5.00 -8.27
CA ALA A 105 -16.70 -3.96 -9.00
C ALA A 105 -15.90 -3.47 -10.22
N ALA A 106 -14.58 -3.28 -10.07
CA ALA A 106 -13.72 -2.86 -11.16
C ALA A 106 -13.68 -3.89 -12.31
N PHE A 107 -13.51 -5.17 -11.99
CA PHE A 107 -13.51 -6.24 -13.02
C PHE A 107 -14.89 -6.47 -13.64
N ASP A 108 -15.97 -6.29 -12.89
CA ASP A 108 -17.33 -6.36 -13.44
C ASP A 108 -17.60 -5.20 -14.44
N CYS A 109 -17.05 -4.01 -14.16
CA CYS A 109 -17.18 -2.85 -15.05
C CYS A 109 -16.23 -2.89 -16.26
N PHE A 110 -15.07 -3.52 -16.10
CA PHE A 110 -14.00 -3.56 -17.10
C PHE A 110 -13.55 -5.02 -17.34
N PRO A 111 -14.37 -5.85 -18.01
CA PRO A 111 -14.12 -7.30 -18.12
C PRO A 111 -12.85 -7.67 -18.91
N ASP A 112 -12.35 -6.76 -19.76
CA ASP A 112 -11.12 -6.95 -20.53
C ASP A 112 -9.86 -6.46 -19.78
N PHE A 113 -10.04 -5.94 -18.58
CA PHE A 113 -8.93 -5.45 -17.78
C PHE A 113 -8.12 -6.62 -17.19
N ILE A 114 -6.79 -6.56 -17.36
CA ILE A 114 -5.87 -7.56 -16.84
C ILE A 114 -4.84 -6.86 -15.96
N ALA A 115 -4.71 -7.31 -14.71
CA ALA A 115 -3.68 -6.85 -13.81
C ALA A 115 -3.07 -8.03 -13.04
N SER A 116 -1.76 -8.22 -13.16
CA SER A 116 -1.01 -9.23 -12.40
C SER A 116 -0.70 -8.79 -10.97
N ARG A 117 -0.76 -7.50 -10.70
CA ARG A 117 -0.58 -6.87 -9.39
C ARG A 117 -1.72 -5.92 -9.11
N ARG A 118 -2.31 -6.05 -7.96
CA ARG A 118 -3.38 -5.18 -7.47
C ARG A 118 -3.12 -4.86 -6.01
N ASN A 119 -3.01 -3.58 -5.69
CA ASN A 119 -2.84 -3.09 -4.33
C ASN A 119 -3.85 -1.98 -4.07
N TYR A 120 -4.33 -1.92 -2.85
CA TYR A 120 -5.31 -0.96 -2.37
C TYR A 120 -4.84 -0.43 -1.02
N ASP A 121 -4.80 0.87 -0.89
CA ASP A 121 -4.62 1.53 0.40
C ASP A 121 -6.00 1.82 0.99
N ILE A 122 -6.26 1.25 2.15
CA ILE A 122 -7.53 1.36 2.87
C ILE A 122 -7.35 2.30 4.04
N ALA A 123 -7.95 3.46 3.98
CA ALA A 123 -7.98 4.40 5.09
C ALA A 123 -9.10 4.05 6.08
N GLN A 124 -8.78 4.10 7.36
CA GLN A 124 -9.74 3.98 8.46
C GLN A 124 -9.49 5.10 9.45
N GLY A 125 -10.52 5.86 9.78
CA GLY A 125 -10.39 7.01 10.66
C GLY A 125 -11.72 7.41 11.27
N THR A 126 -11.75 8.58 11.89
CA THR A 126 -12.95 9.16 12.50
C THR A 126 -13.27 10.48 11.80
N ASN A 127 -14.51 10.64 11.33
CA ASN A 127 -14.95 11.87 10.70
C ASN A 127 -15.30 12.97 11.73
N SER A 128 -15.63 14.16 11.23
CA SER A 128 -15.99 15.32 12.07
C SER A 128 -17.25 15.11 12.94
N ARG A 129 -18.06 14.07 12.64
CA ARG A 129 -19.22 13.68 13.45
C ARG A 129 -18.89 12.65 14.53
N GLY A 130 -17.63 12.21 14.64
CA GLY A 130 -17.21 11.16 15.54
C GLY A 130 -17.55 9.74 15.08
N GLU A 131 -17.89 9.56 13.81
CA GLU A 131 -18.23 8.26 13.23
C GLU A 131 -16.98 7.60 12.65
N ARG A 132 -16.85 6.29 12.86
CA ARG A 132 -15.76 5.50 12.26
C ARG A 132 -16.04 5.28 10.78
N CYS A 133 -15.13 5.76 9.95
CA CYS A 133 -15.15 5.62 8.49
C CYS A 133 -14.05 4.65 8.05
N SER A 134 -14.32 3.94 6.96
CA SER A 134 -13.34 3.05 6.31
C SER A 134 -13.66 2.93 4.84
N GLY A 135 -12.64 3.01 3.98
CA GLY A 135 -12.81 2.89 2.54
C GLY A 135 -11.50 2.76 1.78
N VAL A 136 -11.61 2.38 0.52
CA VAL A 136 -10.46 2.39 -0.40
C VAL A 136 -10.10 3.85 -0.68
N LEU A 137 -8.91 4.25 -0.28
CA LEU A 137 -8.34 5.57 -0.51
C LEU A 137 -7.69 5.64 -1.90
N GLU A 138 -6.86 4.63 -2.22
CA GLU A 138 -6.13 4.56 -3.46
C GLU A 138 -6.07 3.13 -3.98
N GLN A 139 -6.14 2.96 -5.30
CA GLN A 139 -5.76 1.72 -5.97
C GLN A 139 -4.43 1.92 -6.70
N SER A 140 -3.56 0.92 -6.61
CA SER A 140 -2.28 0.89 -7.30
C SER A 140 -2.11 -0.45 -8.03
N TRP A 141 -2.35 -0.46 -9.33
CA TRP A 141 -2.26 -1.64 -10.19
C TRP A 141 -0.98 -1.64 -11.04
N ARG A 142 0.01 -0.96 -10.56
CA ARG A 142 1.35 -0.82 -11.12
C ARG A 142 2.41 -1.24 -10.11
N ILE A 143 3.65 -1.43 -10.54
CA ILE A 143 4.79 -1.60 -9.63
C ILE A 143 4.89 -0.36 -8.71
N GLY A 144 5.08 -0.59 -7.43
CA GLY A 144 5.18 0.43 -6.40
C GLY A 144 6.12 0.02 -5.27
N GLY A 145 6.14 0.80 -4.18
CA GLY A 145 7.06 0.62 -3.06
C GLY A 145 6.99 -0.76 -2.38
N ALA A 146 5.80 -1.37 -2.31
CA ALA A 146 5.61 -2.71 -1.74
C ALA A 146 6.02 -3.85 -2.68
N SER A 147 6.19 -3.58 -3.99
CA SER A 147 6.42 -4.64 -4.99
C SER A 147 7.64 -5.52 -4.76
N PRO A 148 8.77 -5.02 -4.24
CA PRO A 148 9.88 -5.91 -3.92
C PRO A 148 9.53 -6.97 -2.87
N ALA A 149 8.75 -6.64 -1.83
CA ALA A 149 8.28 -7.62 -0.85
C ALA A 149 7.31 -8.65 -1.46
N GLU A 150 6.47 -8.22 -2.40
CA GLU A 150 5.59 -9.11 -3.17
C GLU A 150 6.41 -10.12 -4.01
N VAL A 151 7.49 -9.64 -4.63
CA VAL A 151 8.40 -10.49 -5.44
C VAL A 151 9.12 -11.50 -4.55
N GLU A 152 9.64 -11.08 -3.39
CA GLU A 152 10.27 -11.99 -2.43
C GLU A 152 9.33 -13.12 -2.01
N ALA A 153 8.07 -12.80 -1.76
CA ALA A 153 7.06 -13.81 -1.43
C ALA A 153 6.81 -14.78 -2.60
N LEU A 154 6.70 -14.29 -3.83
CA LEU A 154 6.55 -15.13 -5.01
C LEU A 154 7.75 -16.06 -5.21
N VAL A 155 8.98 -15.57 -5.01
CA VAL A 155 10.21 -16.35 -5.09
C VAL A 155 10.23 -17.42 -4.01
N ALA A 156 9.91 -17.07 -2.75
CA ALA A 156 9.84 -18.04 -1.66
C ALA A 156 8.78 -19.12 -1.92
N PHE A 157 7.61 -18.75 -2.40
CA PHE A 157 6.55 -19.69 -2.76
C PHE A 157 6.89 -20.55 -3.97
N ALA A 158 7.68 -20.04 -4.91
CA ALA A 158 8.17 -20.84 -6.04
C ALA A 158 9.21 -21.88 -5.61
N ALA A 159 10.09 -21.51 -4.68
CA ALA A 159 11.15 -22.37 -4.16
C ALA A 159 10.61 -23.48 -3.25
N ASP A 160 9.56 -23.22 -2.47
CA ASP A 160 8.95 -24.16 -1.54
C ASP A 160 7.43 -24.22 -1.76
N PRO A 161 6.93 -25.27 -2.47
CA PRO A 161 5.49 -25.46 -2.70
C PRO A 161 4.66 -25.66 -1.43
N ASP A 162 5.26 -26.12 -0.34
CA ASP A 162 4.57 -26.36 0.93
C ASP A 162 4.47 -25.09 1.80
N LEU A 163 5.27 -24.08 1.50
CA LEU A 163 5.21 -22.78 2.19
C LEU A 163 3.89 -22.06 1.90
N GLN A 164 3.12 -21.80 2.95
CA GLN A 164 1.79 -21.20 2.84
C GLN A 164 1.74 -19.73 3.26
N ARG A 165 2.68 -19.28 4.08
CA ARG A 165 2.67 -17.94 4.66
C ARG A 165 4.09 -17.42 4.85
N ILE A 166 4.25 -16.10 4.68
CA ILE A 166 5.53 -15.42 4.87
C ILE A 166 5.27 -13.98 5.29
N CYS A 167 6.19 -13.39 6.02
CA CYS A 167 6.27 -11.96 6.22
C CYS A 167 7.41 -11.43 5.35
N ALA A 168 7.14 -10.44 4.50
CA ALA A 168 8.15 -9.78 3.70
C ALA A 168 8.02 -8.26 3.84
N SER A 169 9.16 -7.57 3.88
CA SER A 169 9.18 -6.12 4.03
C SER A 169 10.13 -5.46 3.04
N THR A 170 9.78 -4.24 2.66
CA THR A 170 10.66 -3.31 1.95
C THR A 170 11.12 -2.23 2.92
N HIS A 171 12.33 -1.75 2.73
CA HIS A 171 12.92 -0.69 3.52
C HIS A 171 13.62 0.31 2.61
N GLU A 172 13.42 1.59 2.89
CA GLU A 172 14.14 2.71 2.30
C GLU A 172 14.77 3.50 3.45
N ILE A 173 16.10 3.61 3.45
CA ILE A 173 16.85 4.36 4.47
C ILE A 173 17.67 5.40 3.75
N TYR A 174 17.51 6.64 4.15
CA TYR A 174 18.25 7.78 3.63
C TYR A 174 19.51 8.02 4.47
N GLY A 175 20.60 8.42 3.81
CA GLY A 175 21.93 8.56 4.42
C GLY A 175 22.69 7.25 4.51
N GLU A 176 23.99 7.36 4.77
CA GLU A 176 24.86 6.19 4.94
C GLU A 176 24.51 5.43 6.23
N THR A 177 24.32 4.11 6.12
CA THR A 177 24.02 3.24 7.26
C THR A 177 24.58 1.84 7.04
N THR A 178 24.72 1.09 8.12
CA THR A 178 25.06 -0.32 8.02
C THR A 178 23.78 -1.14 7.90
N LEU A 179 23.62 -1.83 6.78
CA LEU A 179 22.45 -2.65 6.54
C LEU A 179 22.47 -3.93 7.38
N PRO A 180 21.30 -4.47 7.77
CA PRO A 180 21.19 -5.75 8.46
C PRO A 180 21.80 -6.88 7.63
N ALA A 181 22.40 -7.87 8.30
CA ALA A 181 23.07 -8.99 7.62
C ALA A 181 22.10 -9.89 6.83
N ASP A 182 20.80 -9.85 7.16
CA ASP A 182 19.71 -10.59 6.52
C ASP A 182 18.98 -9.75 5.45
N ALA A 183 19.51 -8.57 5.09
CA ALA A 183 18.94 -7.72 4.07
C ALA A 183 19.29 -8.21 2.66
N SER A 184 18.28 -8.32 1.80
CA SER A 184 18.49 -8.45 0.34
C SER A 184 18.54 -7.06 -0.27
N VAL A 185 19.74 -6.58 -0.58
CA VAL A 185 19.95 -5.22 -1.09
C VAL A 185 19.47 -5.10 -2.52
N LEU A 186 18.63 -4.14 -2.78
CA LEU A 186 18.09 -3.80 -4.11
C LEU A 186 18.85 -2.64 -4.74
N TYR A 187 19.18 -1.64 -3.93
CA TYR A 187 19.92 -0.47 -4.33
C TYR A 187 20.66 0.12 -3.12
N GLU A 188 21.87 0.59 -3.33
CA GLU A 188 22.62 1.37 -2.36
C GLU A 188 23.54 2.33 -3.12
N GLY A 189 23.38 3.62 -2.90
CA GLY A 189 24.17 4.64 -3.58
C GLY A 189 23.57 6.04 -3.54
N ASP A 190 24.30 6.96 -4.18
CA ASP A 190 23.86 8.35 -4.38
C ASP A 190 22.85 8.43 -5.51
N ASP A 191 21.65 8.89 -5.18
CA ASP A 191 20.58 9.19 -6.13
C ASP A 191 20.60 10.70 -6.40
N PRO A 192 20.51 11.15 -7.68
CA PRO A 192 20.63 12.56 -8.02
C PRO A 192 19.53 13.46 -7.45
N ASP A 193 18.38 12.88 -7.13
CA ASP A 193 17.22 13.65 -6.65
C ASP A 193 17.10 13.64 -5.13
N VAL A 194 17.48 12.52 -4.47
CA VAL A 194 17.24 12.33 -3.03
C VAL A 194 18.53 12.12 -2.21
N GLY A 195 19.70 12.09 -2.86
CA GLY A 195 21.00 11.83 -2.20
C GLY A 195 21.20 10.37 -1.86
N PHE A 196 22.07 10.06 -0.90
CA PHE A 196 22.38 8.67 -0.57
C PHE A 196 21.16 7.94 0.00
N ILE A 197 20.82 6.80 -0.61
CA ILE A 197 19.70 5.96 -0.21
C ILE A 197 20.02 4.48 -0.33
N SER A 198 19.57 3.69 0.63
CA SER A 198 19.62 2.23 0.61
C SER A 198 18.20 1.66 0.56
N LYS A 199 17.94 0.79 -0.43
CA LYS A 199 16.68 0.07 -0.61
C LYS A 199 16.94 -1.42 -0.51
N PHE A 200 16.22 -2.10 0.38
CA PHE A 200 16.39 -3.53 0.60
C PHE A 200 15.10 -4.20 1.02
N THR A 201 15.08 -5.52 0.92
CA THR A 201 13.98 -6.36 1.42
C THR A 201 14.46 -7.25 2.56
N LYS A 202 13.52 -7.70 3.38
CA LYS A 202 13.69 -8.76 4.35
C LYS A 202 12.54 -9.75 4.26
N VAL A 203 12.89 -11.01 4.46
CA VAL A 203 11.94 -12.12 4.51
C VAL A 203 12.04 -12.79 5.87
N GLN A 204 10.90 -13.02 6.49
CA GLN A 204 10.82 -13.58 7.84
C GLN A 204 9.70 -14.62 7.91
N PRO A 205 9.73 -15.57 8.87
CA PRO A 205 8.57 -16.40 9.15
C PRO A 205 7.33 -15.54 9.42
N TYR A 206 6.16 -16.09 9.07
CA TYR A 206 4.89 -15.45 9.38
C TYR A 206 4.64 -15.55 10.89
N GLU A 207 5.00 -14.52 11.63
CA GLU A 207 4.71 -14.35 13.04
C GLU A 207 3.70 -13.21 13.21
N ARG A 208 2.77 -13.38 14.13
CA ARG A 208 1.74 -12.39 14.45
C ARG A 208 1.75 -12.07 15.95
#